data_49ca84fdd0465f0d1a7a8021bef35b3b
#
_entry.id   49ca84fdd0465f0d1a7a8021bef35b3b
#
_cell.length_a   1.000
_cell.length_b   1.000
_cell.length_c   1.000
_cell.angle_alpha   90.00
_cell.angle_beta   90.00
_cell.angle_gamma   90.00
#
_symmetry.space_group_name_H-M   'P 1'
#
loop_
_entity.id
_entity.type
_entity.pdbx_description
1 polymer ?
#
loop_
_entity_poly.entity_id
_entity_poly.type
_entity_poly.pdbx_seq_one_letter_code
_entity_poly.pdbx_strand_id
1 'polypeptide(L)'
;MENLLSILPVLATDLSLTDFTFWIGFAAMLASTMFFFSAMNMVADKWKTSMLVSALITGIAALHYYYMRNAAMEGDITTAYRYVDWILTVPLMCVEFYLILKPSGATKSLLWKLILLSTVMLVTGYFGEAGIGPLDAQLWGLVPV
;
A
#
# COMPACT_ATOMS: atom_id res chain seq x y z
N MET A 1 32.11 -20.93 15.60
CA MET A 1 30.96 -21.85 15.38
C MET A 1 29.85 -21.68 16.41
N GLU A 2 30.18 -21.43 17.69
CA GLU A 2 29.16 -21.24 18.76
C GLU A 2 28.24 -20.04 18.53
N ASN A 3 28.74 -18.92 17.98
CA ASN A 3 27.93 -17.74 17.72
C ASN A 3 26.87 -17.93 16.61
N LEU A 4 27.11 -18.82 15.65
CA LEU A 4 26.17 -19.09 14.57
C LEU A 4 24.97 -19.89 15.05
N LEU A 5 25.20 -20.87 15.93
CA LEU A 5 24.13 -21.71 16.49
C LEU A 5 23.20 -20.96 17.46
N SER A 6 23.68 -19.89 18.10
CA SER A 6 22.84 -19.04 18.96
C SER A 6 21.99 -18.04 18.19
N ILE A 7 22.40 -17.65 16.98
CA ILE A 7 21.71 -16.68 16.13
C ILE A 7 20.61 -17.36 15.31
N LEU A 8 20.79 -18.62 14.91
CA LEU A 8 19.82 -19.36 14.08
C LEU A 8 18.39 -19.39 14.63
N PRO A 9 18.13 -19.68 15.92
CA PRO A 9 16.78 -19.70 16.45
C PRO A 9 16.14 -18.32 16.50
N VAL A 10 16.93 -17.24 16.72
CA VAL A 10 16.43 -15.86 16.72
C VAL A 10 16.00 -15.48 15.28
N LEU A 11 16.83 -15.74 14.28
CA LEU A 11 16.52 -15.49 12.87
C LEU A 11 15.29 -16.29 12.41
N ALA A 12 15.16 -17.55 12.83
CA ALA A 12 14.00 -18.38 12.50
C ALA A 12 12.71 -17.86 13.13
N THR A 13 12.78 -17.27 14.33
CA THR A 13 11.63 -16.68 15.01
C THR A 13 11.20 -15.37 14.32
N ASP A 14 12.15 -14.53 13.93
CA ASP A 14 11.87 -13.28 13.24
C ASP A 14 11.29 -13.51 11.84
N LEU A 15 11.79 -14.48 11.10
CA LEU A 15 11.24 -14.89 9.80
C LEU A 15 9.80 -15.43 9.94
N SER A 16 9.54 -16.23 10.97
CA SER A 16 8.21 -16.76 11.27
C SER A 16 7.22 -15.65 11.62
N LEU A 17 7.62 -14.64 12.37
CA LEU A 17 6.78 -13.50 12.71
C LEU A 17 6.48 -12.64 11.48
N THR A 18 7.47 -12.37 10.65
CA THR A 18 7.30 -11.64 9.39
C THR A 18 6.34 -12.36 8.46
N ASP A 19 6.51 -13.66 8.25
CA ASP A 19 5.61 -14.50 7.46
C ASP A 19 4.16 -14.42 7.97
N PHE A 20 3.98 -14.55 9.26
CA PHE A 20 2.67 -14.47 9.90
C PHE A 20 1.99 -13.11 9.69
N THR A 21 2.75 -12.01 9.81
CA THR A 21 2.18 -10.66 9.59
C THR A 21 1.76 -10.43 8.14
N PHE A 22 2.51 -10.92 7.16
CA PHE A 22 2.10 -10.87 5.75
C PHE A 22 0.84 -11.70 5.48
N TRP A 23 0.70 -12.88 6.10
CA TRP A 23 -0.50 -13.70 6.00
C TRP A 23 -1.74 -13.00 6.58
N ILE A 24 -1.61 -12.38 7.75
CA ILE A 24 -2.70 -11.60 8.35
C ILE A 24 -3.07 -10.42 7.43
N GLY A 25 -2.08 -9.68 6.91
CA GLY A 25 -2.30 -8.59 5.98
C GLY A 25 -3.05 -9.05 4.73
N PHE A 26 -2.60 -10.12 4.10
CA PHE A 26 -3.28 -10.73 2.96
C PHE A 26 -4.73 -11.13 3.27
N ALA A 27 -4.95 -11.86 4.35
CA ALA A 27 -6.28 -12.33 4.75
C ALA A 27 -7.23 -11.16 5.06
N ALA A 28 -6.74 -10.13 5.76
CA ALA A 28 -7.52 -8.93 6.10
C ALA A 28 -7.91 -8.15 4.83
N MET A 29 -6.98 -7.93 3.90
CA MET A 29 -7.25 -7.24 2.64
C MET A 29 -8.20 -8.03 1.75
N LEU A 30 -8.05 -9.36 1.67
CA LEU A 30 -8.95 -10.22 0.91
C LEU A 30 -10.37 -10.21 1.51
N ALA A 31 -10.49 -10.32 2.82
CA ALA A 31 -11.78 -10.23 3.52
C ALA A 31 -12.45 -8.87 3.30
N SER A 32 -11.67 -7.78 3.36
CA SER A 32 -12.16 -6.42 3.07
C SER A 32 -12.66 -6.29 1.63
N THR A 33 -11.96 -6.87 0.67
CA THR A 33 -12.38 -6.91 -0.74
C THR A 33 -13.75 -7.59 -0.88
N MET A 34 -13.91 -8.76 -0.29
CA MET A 34 -15.18 -9.51 -0.31
C MET A 34 -16.30 -8.72 0.37
N PHE A 35 -16.00 -8.08 1.50
CA PHE A 35 -16.94 -7.22 2.20
C PHE A 35 -17.40 -6.06 1.32
N PHE A 36 -16.50 -5.31 0.70
CA PHE A 36 -16.87 -4.17 -0.13
C PHE A 36 -17.66 -4.57 -1.37
N PHE A 37 -17.33 -5.68 -2.03
CA PHE A 37 -18.13 -6.20 -3.14
C PHE A 37 -19.55 -6.59 -2.68
N SER A 38 -19.68 -7.25 -1.54
CA SER A 38 -20.99 -7.62 -0.99
C SER A 38 -21.79 -6.40 -0.59
N ALA A 39 -21.15 -5.41 0.04
CA ALA A 39 -21.77 -4.18 0.50
C ALA A 39 -22.28 -3.27 -0.65
N MET A 40 -21.75 -3.41 -1.87
CA MET A 40 -22.23 -2.64 -3.04
C MET A 40 -23.74 -2.78 -3.27
N ASN A 41 -24.33 -3.95 -2.97
CA ASN A 41 -25.76 -4.20 -3.12
C ASN A 41 -26.60 -3.67 -1.94
N MET A 42 -25.95 -3.28 -0.84
CA MET A 42 -26.61 -2.84 0.40
C MET A 42 -26.61 -1.32 0.56
N VAL A 43 -25.82 -0.61 -0.25
CA VAL A 43 -25.68 0.85 -0.17
C VAL A 43 -26.49 1.56 -1.26
N ALA A 44 -26.82 2.83 -1.02
CA ALA A 44 -27.47 3.68 -2.01
C ALA A 44 -26.57 3.85 -3.25
N ASP A 45 -27.19 4.02 -4.43
CA ASP A 45 -26.48 4.05 -5.74
C ASP A 45 -25.33 5.06 -5.80
N LYS A 46 -25.47 6.18 -5.10
CA LYS A 46 -24.42 7.21 -5.03
C LYS A 46 -23.12 6.74 -4.38
N TRP A 47 -23.16 5.67 -3.56
CA TRP A 47 -22.00 5.12 -2.85
C TRP A 47 -21.42 3.86 -3.48
N LYS A 48 -22.12 3.26 -4.46
CA LYS A 48 -21.67 2.01 -5.12
C LYS A 48 -20.29 2.15 -5.76
N THR A 49 -20.03 3.29 -6.41
CA THR A 49 -18.72 3.55 -7.02
C THR A 49 -17.62 3.64 -5.96
N SER A 50 -17.88 4.23 -4.81
CA SER A 50 -16.91 4.28 -3.69
C SER A 50 -16.62 2.87 -3.18
N MET A 51 -17.65 2.04 -2.96
CA MET A 51 -17.47 0.65 -2.54
C MET A 51 -16.65 -0.16 -3.57
N LEU A 52 -16.88 0.06 -4.87
CA LEU A 52 -16.09 -0.59 -5.92
C LEU A 52 -14.62 -0.17 -5.86
N VAL A 53 -14.35 1.12 -5.68
CA VAL A 53 -12.97 1.62 -5.57
C VAL A 53 -12.29 1.05 -4.34
N SER A 54 -12.95 1.02 -3.18
CA SER A 54 -12.44 0.39 -1.96
C SER A 54 -12.12 -1.10 -2.17
N ALA A 55 -13.01 -1.83 -2.88
CA ALA A 55 -12.78 -3.24 -3.21
C ALA A 55 -11.55 -3.42 -4.11
N LEU A 56 -11.34 -2.53 -5.10
CA LEU A 56 -10.16 -2.57 -5.97
C LEU A 56 -8.89 -2.29 -5.19
N ILE A 57 -8.87 -1.27 -4.32
CA ILE A 57 -7.71 -0.93 -3.48
C ILE A 57 -7.31 -2.13 -2.62
N THR A 58 -8.27 -2.68 -1.87
CA THR A 58 -7.99 -3.79 -0.97
C THR A 58 -7.62 -5.07 -1.71
N GLY A 59 -8.22 -5.32 -2.89
CA GLY A 59 -7.90 -6.46 -3.74
C GLY A 59 -6.49 -6.41 -4.32
N ILE A 60 -6.06 -5.24 -4.81
CA ILE A 60 -4.69 -5.01 -5.29
C ILE A 60 -3.71 -5.19 -4.12
N ALA A 61 -3.98 -4.57 -2.97
CA ALA A 61 -3.14 -4.71 -1.79
C ALA A 61 -3.03 -6.18 -1.33
N ALA A 62 -4.11 -6.97 -1.34
CA ALA A 62 -4.07 -8.38 -1.00
C ALA A 62 -3.07 -9.14 -1.88
N LEU A 63 -3.11 -8.95 -3.20
CA LEU A 63 -2.16 -9.58 -4.11
C LEU A 63 -0.71 -9.18 -3.81
N HIS A 64 -0.47 -7.91 -3.52
CA HIS A 64 0.87 -7.42 -3.19
C HIS A 64 1.38 -7.97 -1.86
N TYR A 65 0.54 -8.10 -0.83
CA TYR A 65 0.90 -8.76 0.42
C TYR A 65 1.34 -10.21 0.20
N TYR A 66 0.67 -10.93 -0.69
CA TYR A 66 1.05 -12.30 -1.06
C TYR A 66 2.44 -12.35 -1.74
N TYR A 67 2.69 -11.46 -2.72
CA TYR A 67 3.98 -11.39 -3.41
C TYR A 67 5.11 -10.91 -2.48
N MET A 68 4.86 -9.87 -1.69
CA MET A 68 5.85 -9.36 -0.72
C MET A 68 6.25 -10.39 0.32
N ARG A 69 5.30 -11.24 0.74
CA ARG A 69 5.60 -12.37 1.61
C ARG A 69 6.64 -13.30 0.99
N ASN A 70 6.43 -13.72 -0.24
CA ASN A 70 7.35 -14.62 -0.93
C ASN A 70 8.74 -13.97 -1.09
N ALA A 71 8.80 -12.73 -1.53
CA ALA A 71 10.05 -11.98 -1.66
C ALA A 71 10.78 -11.85 -0.30
N ALA A 72 10.06 -11.56 0.79
CA ALA A 72 10.65 -11.47 2.12
C ALA A 72 11.20 -12.82 2.63
N MET A 73 10.55 -13.94 2.29
CA MET A 73 11.02 -15.29 2.63
C MET A 73 12.28 -15.69 1.83
N GLU A 74 12.42 -15.17 0.63
CA GLU A 74 13.61 -15.36 -0.23
C GLU A 74 14.76 -14.41 0.13
N GLY A 75 14.53 -13.47 1.06
CA GLY A 75 15.52 -12.47 1.48
C GLY A 75 15.62 -11.27 0.54
N ASP A 76 14.65 -11.10 -0.35
CA ASP A 76 14.61 -9.99 -1.29
C ASP A 76 14.16 -8.69 -0.63
N ILE A 77 14.58 -7.56 -1.20
CA ILE A 77 14.18 -6.23 -0.76
C ILE A 77 12.74 -5.96 -1.21
N THR A 78 11.82 -5.81 -0.25
CA THR A 78 10.39 -5.58 -0.51
C THR A 78 10.04 -4.14 -0.92
N THR A 79 11.00 -3.21 -0.90
CA THR A 79 10.78 -1.79 -1.21
C THR A 79 10.14 -1.58 -2.58
N ALA A 80 10.68 -2.19 -3.64
CA ALA A 80 10.14 -2.04 -5.00
C ALA A 80 8.70 -2.55 -5.09
N TYR A 81 8.38 -3.68 -4.46
CA TYR A 81 7.02 -4.24 -4.46
C TYR A 81 6.02 -3.32 -3.75
N ARG A 82 6.43 -2.67 -2.65
CA ARG A 82 5.58 -1.69 -1.94
C ARG A 82 5.27 -0.48 -2.82
N TYR A 83 6.27 0.06 -3.51
CA TYR A 83 6.05 1.22 -4.38
C TYR A 83 5.23 0.88 -5.62
N VAL A 84 5.35 -0.32 -6.18
CA VAL A 84 4.46 -0.80 -7.26
C VAL A 84 2.99 -0.87 -6.77
N ASP A 85 2.75 -1.38 -5.57
CA ASP A 85 1.41 -1.35 -4.96
C ASP A 85 0.90 0.09 -4.80
N TRP A 86 1.68 0.97 -4.21
CA TRP A 86 1.28 2.34 -3.91
C TRP A 86 1.03 3.18 -5.17
N ILE A 87 1.78 2.98 -6.25
CA ILE A 87 1.53 3.66 -7.54
C ILE A 87 0.16 3.28 -8.09
N LEU A 88 -0.34 2.08 -7.82
CA LEU A 88 -1.67 1.64 -8.22
C LEU A 88 -2.75 2.06 -7.23
N THR A 89 -2.51 1.85 -5.93
CA THR A 89 -3.52 2.01 -4.88
C THR A 89 -3.72 3.47 -4.45
N VAL A 90 -2.66 4.28 -4.37
CA VAL A 90 -2.77 5.67 -3.90
C VAL A 90 -3.59 6.57 -4.82
N PRO A 91 -3.48 6.53 -6.16
CA PRO A 91 -4.41 7.24 -7.03
C PRO A 91 -5.86 6.81 -6.85
N LEU A 92 -6.12 5.52 -6.63
CA LEU A 92 -7.46 5.01 -6.34
C LEU A 92 -7.98 5.54 -4.99
N MET A 93 -7.13 5.63 -3.97
CA MET A 93 -7.48 6.27 -2.69
C MET A 93 -7.84 7.75 -2.87
N CYS A 94 -7.13 8.48 -3.74
CA CYS A 94 -7.47 9.87 -4.07
C CYS A 94 -8.86 9.96 -4.75
N VAL A 95 -9.18 9.02 -5.64
CA VAL A 95 -10.49 8.91 -6.28
C VAL A 95 -11.56 8.61 -5.24
N GLU A 96 -11.33 7.65 -4.35
CA GLU A 96 -12.26 7.31 -3.27
C GLU A 96 -12.53 8.51 -2.37
N PHE A 97 -11.48 9.19 -1.93
CA PHE A 97 -11.58 10.40 -1.11
C PHE A 97 -12.40 11.49 -1.81
N TYR A 98 -12.16 11.71 -3.10
CA TYR A 98 -12.96 12.63 -3.89
C TYR A 98 -14.44 12.21 -3.97
N LEU A 99 -14.73 10.92 -4.18
CA LEU A 99 -16.10 10.42 -4.27
C LEU A 99 -16.88 10.63 -2.96
N ILE A 100 -16.21 10.43 -1.82
CA ILE A 100 -16.78 10.67 -0.47
C ILE A 100 -17.05 12.16 -0.25
N LEU A 101 -16.15 13.03 -0.67
CA LEU A 101 -16.26 14.48 -0.49
C LEU A 101 -17.11 15.18 -1.55
N LYS A 102 -17.42 14.52 -2.65
CA LYS A 102 -18.21 15.10 -3.75
C LYS A 102 -19.57 15.67 -3.32
N PRO A 103 -20.36 15.02 -2.43
CA PRO A 103 -21.60 15.60 -1.92
C PRO A 103 -21.39 16.87 -1.11
N SER A 104 -20.21 17.09 -0.54
CA SER A 104 -19.84 18.27 0.26
C SER A 104 -19.22 19.39 -0.60
N GLY A 105 -19.26 19.26 -1.94
CA GLY A 105 -18.79 20.30 -2.86
C GLY A 105 -17.36 20.17 -3.34
N ALA A 106 -16.71 19.00 -3.16
CA ALA A 106 -15.37 18.77 -3.70
C ALA A 106 -15.35 18.87 -5.23
N THR A 107 -14.35 19.57 -5.76
CA THR A 107 -14.19 19.81 -7.19
C THR A 107 -13.25 18.79 -7.85
N LYS A 108 -13.39 18.60 -9.16
CA LYS A 108 -12.43 17.78 -9.93
C LYS A 108 -10.99 18.32 -9.86
N SER A 109 -10.82 19.63 -9.66
CA SER A 109 -9.51 20.23 -9.45
C SER A 109 -8.82 19.70 -8.19
N LEU A 110 -9.59 19.49 -7.10
CA LEU A 110 -9.07 18.87 -5.86
C LEU A 110 -8.55 17.45 -6.15
N LEU A 111 -9.33 16.63 -6.88
CA LEU A 111 -8.92 15.28 -7.24
C LEU A 111 -7.56 15.29 -7.98
N TRP A 112 -7.42 16.12 -9.02
CA TRP A 112 -6.19 16.18 -9.79
C TRP A 112 -4.99 16.69 -8.98
N LYS A 113 -5.22 17.63 -8.06
CA LYS A 113 -4.18 18.07 -7.13
C LYS A 113 -3.73 16.95 -6.20
N LEU A 114 -4.67 16.18 -5.64
CA LEU A 114 -4.35 15.05 -4.78
C LEU A 114 -3.54 13.98 -5.54
N ILE A 115 -3.97 13.61 -6.74
CA ILE A 115 -3.24 12.62 -7.57
C ILE A 115 -1.83 13.13 -7.90
N LEU A 116 -1.68 14.38 -8.30
CA LEU A 116 -0.38 14.95 -8.64
C LEU A 116 0.56 14.96 -7.43
N LEU A 117 0.10 15.50 -6.29
CA LEU A 117 0.89 15.58 -5.07
C LEU A 117 1.27 14.21 -4.53
N SER A 118 0.33 13.26 -4.53
CA SER A 118 0.62 11.90 -4.09
C SER A 118 1.60 11.18 -5.02
N THR A 119 1.51 11.42 -6.33
CA THR A 119 2.47 10.87 -7.29
C THR A 119 3.87 11.44 -7.07
N VAL A 120 4.00 12.76 -6.87
CA VAL A 120 5.28 13.39 -6.52
C VAL A 120 5.83 12.80 -5.23
N MET A 121 4.99 12.66 -4.18
CA MET A 121 5.38 12.06 -2.91
C MET A 121 5.92 10.63 -3.10
N LEU A 122 5.25 9.80 -3.89
CA LEU A 122 5.69 8.42 -4.15
C LEU A 122 7.02 8.36 -4.90
N VAL A 123 7.19 9.20 -5.92
CA VAL A 123 8.43 9.25 -6.71
C VAL A 123 9.59 9.69 -5.83
N THR A 124 9.45 10.79 -5.09
CA THR A 124 10.50 11.30 -4.20
C THR A 124 10.78 10.34 -3.05
N GLY A 125 9.75 9.72 -2.48
CA GLY A 125 9.89 8.70 -1.44
C GLY A 125 10.66 7.47 -1.94
N TYR A 126 10.38 7.01 -3.15
CA TYR A 126 11.11 5.90 -3.75
C TYR A 126 12.60 6.22 -3.93
N PHE A 127 12.93 7.39 -4.48
CA PHE A 127 14.33 7.81 -4.63
C PHE A 127 15.04 7.91 -3.28
N GLY A 128 14.36 8.42 -2.26
CA GLY A 128 14.91 8.51 -0.90
C GLY A 128 15.17 7.15 -0.27
N GLU A 129 14.21 6.22 -0.37
CA GLU A 129 14.34 4.90 0.23
C GLU A 129 15.30 3.98 -0.56
N ALA A 130 15.32 4.08 -1.88
CA ALA A 130 16.23 3.34 -2.73
C ALA A 130 17.65 3.91 -2.74
N GLY A 131 17.91 5.05 -2.10
CA GLY A 131 19.20 5.71 -2.06
C GLY A 131 19.69 6.18 -3.45
N ILE A 132 18.75 6.48 -4.35
CA ILE A 132 19.05 6.89 -5.72
C ILE A 132 19.08 8.42 -5.80
N GLY A 133 20.19 8.99 -6.24
CA GLY A 133 20.32 10.41 -6.50
C GLY A 133 21.30 11.13 -5.57
N PRO A 134 21.51 12.44 -5.77
CA PRO A 134 22.53 13.24 -5.08
C PRO A 134 22.09 13.72 -3.69
N LEU A 135 20.83 13.50 -3.30
CA LEU A 135 20.27 13.95 -2.04
C LEU A 135 20.18 12.81 -1.02
N ASP A 136 20.42 13.13 0.24
CA ASP A 136 20.20 12.20 1.34
C ASP A 136 18.70 11.86 1.51
N ALA A 137 18.39 10.70 2.06
CA ALA A 137 17.02 10.22 2.26
C ALA A 137 16.13 11.23 3.02
N GLN A 138 16.72 11.98 3.97
CA GLN A 138 16.01 13.01 4.73
C GLN A 138 15.60 14.21 3.85
N LEU A 139 16.45 14.61 2.90
CA LEU A 139 16.15 15.70 1.97
C LEU A 139 15.10 15.29 0.95
N TRP A 140 15.10 14.04 0.48
CA TRP A 140 14.05 13.50 -0.36
C TRP A 140 12.68 13.50 0.34
N GLY A 141 12.65 13.25 1.65
CA GLY A 141 11.43 13.30 2.46
C GLY A 141 10.83 14.68 2.65
N LEU A 142 11.59 15.76 2.42
CA LEU A 142 11.13 17.15 2.53
C LEU A 142 10.52 17.71 1.23
N VAL A 143 10.77 17.07 0.10
CA VAL A 143 10.29 17.56 -1.23
C VAL A 143 8.76 17.58 -1.35
N PRO A 144 7.98 16.63 -0.77
CA PRO A 144 6.52 16.63 -0.89
C PRO A 144 5.76 17.53 0.09
N VAL A 145 6.43 18.31 0.90
CA VAL A 145 5.80 19.17 1.93
C VAL A 145 5.46 20.59 1.37
#